data_9a48d8aba7837aca11053e95eded2643
#
_entry.id   9a48d8aba7837aca11053e95eded2643
#
_cell.length_a   1.000
_cell.length_b   1.000
_cell.length_c   1.000
_cell.angle_alpha   90.00
_cell.angle_beta   90.00
_cell.angle_gamma   90.00
#
_symmetry.space_group_name_H-M   'P 1'
#
loop_
_entity.id
_entity.type
_entity.pdbx_description
1 polymer ?
#
loop_
_entity_poly.entity_id
_entity_poly.type
_entity_poly.pdbx_seq_one_letter_code
_entity_poly.pdbx_strand_id
1 'polypeptide(L)'
;CNLACRYCFAEEGEYKGDRALMSAEVGKAALDFLVRSSGNRHNLEVDFFGGEPTMNFGVVKEVVEYGRSLEKKYDKHFRFTLTTNGILLNDEIMEFANKEMDNVVLSVDGRKEVNDYMRPTRNGKSSYDIIMPKFIRFAESRHQQKYYVRGTFTRRNLDFSKDVIHLADLGFEQISMEPVV
;
A
#
# COMPACT_ATOMS: atom_id res chain seq x y z
N CYS A 1 9.94 -5.65 5.72
CA CYS A 1 8.62 -6.19 5.45
C CYS A 1 8.27 -7.35 6.40
N ASN A 2 6.98 -7.57 6.65
CA ASN A 2 6.47 -8.62 7.54
C ASN A 2 5.89 -9.84 6.78
N LEU A 3 5.89 -9.83 5.45
CA LEU A 3 5.60 -10.97 4.57
C LEU A 3 6.86 -11.49 3.89
N ALA A 4 6.76 -12.69 3.30
CA ALA A 4 7.80 -13.36 2.52
C ALA A 4 7.29 -13.64 1.09
N CYS A 5 6.89 -12.58 0.37
CA CYS A 5 6.33 -12.71 -0.98
C CYS A 5 7.35 -13.30 -1.96
N ARG A 6 6.96 -14.34 -2.69
CA ARG A 6 7.86 -15.13 -3.58
C ARG A 6 8.35 -14.36 -4.80
N TYR A 7 7.63 -13.35 -5.22
CA TYR A 7 7.99 -12.47 -6.35
C TYR A 7 8.55 -11.11 -5.92
N CYS A 8 8.92 -10.97 -4.63
CA CYS A 8 9.32 -9.67 -4.10
C CYS A 8 10.62 -9.17 -4.75
N PHE A 9 10.55 -8.10 -5.52
CA PHE A 9 11.70 -7.44 -6.13
C PHE A 9 12.69 -6.86 -5.09
N ALA A 10 12.21 -6.64 -3.87
CA ALA A 10 12.99 -6.11 -2.74
C ALA A 10 13.55 -7.22 -1.83
N GLU A 11 13.62 -8.49 -2.29
CA GLU A 11 14.14 -9.62 -1.52
C GLU A 11 13.56 -9.68 -0.10
N GLU A 12 12.22 -9.76 -0.01
CA GLU A 12 11.47 -9.73 1.26
C GLU A 12 11.65 -8.43 2.06
N GLY A 13 12.00 -7.33 1.39
CA GLY A 13 12.22 -6.02 2.01
C GLY A 13 13.65 -5.78 2.49
N GLU A 14 14.61 -6.58 2.04
CA GLU A 14 16.03 -6.41 2.37
C GLU A 14 16.77 -5.46 1.41
N TYR A 15 16.27 -5.31 0.16
CA TYR A 15 16.82 -4.40 -0.85
C TYR A 15 18.34 -4.58 -1.07
N LYS A 16 18.84 -5.83 -0.94
CA LYS A 16 20.29 -6.17 -1.00
C LYS A 16 21.14 -5.46 0.05
N GLY A 17 20.56 -5.14 1.20
CA GLY A 17 21.22 -4.43 2.29
C GLY A 17 20.64 -4.76 3.65
N ASP A 18 20.99 -3.97 4.64
CA ASP A 18 20.45 -4.10 5.98
C ASP A 18 18.97 -3.71 6.03
N ARG A 19 18.21 -4.44 6.84
CA ARG A 19 16.81 -4.08 7.13
C ARG A 19 16.79 -2.81 7.96
N ALA A 20 16.37 -1.71 7.35
CA ALA A 20 16.25 -0.42 8.01
C ALA A 20 14.86 0.17 7.85
N LEU A 21 14.46 1.01 8.78
CA LEU A 21 13.30 1.88 8.69
C LEU A 21 13.77 3.27 8.29
N MET A 22 13.07 3.90 7.36
CA MET A 22 13.34 5.29 6.97
C MET A 22 13.06 6.22 8.16
N SER A 23 13.95 7.17 8.42
CA SER A 23 13.71 8.20 9.43
C SER A 23 12.75 9.29 8.91
N ALA A 24 12.13 10.02 9.83
CA ALA A 24 11.26 11.14 9.48
C ALA A 24 12.02 12.25 8.75
N GLU A 25 13.28 12.49 9.11
CA GLU A 25 14.14 13.50 8.47
C GLU A 25 14.36 13.20 6.99
N VAL A 26 14.58 11.92 6.64
CA VAL A 26 14.72 11.50 5.24
C VAL A 26 13.40 11.71 4.47
N GLY A 27 12.26 11.35 5.06
CA GLY A 27 10.95 11.59 4.47
C GLY A 27 10.66 13.07 4.24
N LYS A 28 10.94 13.92 5.23
CA LYS A 28 10.78 15.38 5.13
C LYS A 28 11.71 15.98 4.05
N ALA A 29 12.97 15.54 4.01
CA ALA A 29 13.91 15.99 2.98
C ALA A 29 13.45 15.58 1.57
N ALA A 30 12.83 14.41 1.41
CA ALA A 30 12.25 14.00 0.14
C ALA A 30 11.08 14.90 -0.29
N LEU A 31 10.19 15.30 0.63
CA LEU A 31 9.12 16.25 0.34
C LEU A 31 9.68 17.64 -0.03
N ASP A 32 10.70 18.13 0.69
CA ASP A 32 11.37 19.38 0.34
C ASP A 32 12.00 19.34 -1.05
N PHE A 33 12.63 18.21 -1.39
CA PHE A 33 13.17 17.99 -2.74
C PHE A 33 12.06 18.02 -3.80
N LEU A 34 10.94 17.31 -3.54
CA LEU A 34 9.80 17.28 -4.44
C LEU A 34 9.23 18.68 -4.68
N VAL A 35 9.03 19.49 -3.63
CA VAL A 35 8.57 20.87 -3.73
C VAL A 35 9.53 21.72 -4.58
N ARG A 36 10.84 21.67 -4.29
CA ARG A 36 11.85 22.43 -5.04
C ARG A 36 11.89 22.05 -6.51
N SER A 37 11.70 20.75 -6.82
CA SER A 37 11.82 20.21 -8.17
C SER A 37 10.53 20.32 -8.98
N SER A 38 9.40 20.65 -8.34
CA SER A 38 8.07 20.62 -8.98
C SER A 38 7.78 21.83 -9.86
N GLY A 39 8.56 22.91 -9.78
CA GLY A 39 8.29 24.14 -10.52
C GLY A 39 6.86 24.64 -10.25
N ASN A 40 6.11 24.90 -11.31
CA ASN A 40 4.74 25.42 -11.24
C ASN A 40 3.66 24.33 -11.05
N ARG A 41 4.04 23.08 -10.87
CA ARG A 41 3.06 22.01 -10.62
C ARG A 41 2.42 22.21 -9.24
N HIS A 42 1.10 22.34 -9.20
CA HIS A 42 0.35 22.51 -7.96
C HIS A 42 0.14 21.16 -7.25
N ASN A 43 -0.30 20.12 -7.98
CA ASN A 43 -0.54 18.79 -7.41
C ASN A 43 0.74 17.94 -7.41
N LEU A 44 1.07 17.40 -6.25
CA LEU A 44 2.23 16.53 -6.03
C LEU A 44 1.77 15.20 -5.47
N GLU A 45 2.24 14.09 -6.05
CA GLU A 45 1.87 12.75 -5.63
C GLU A 45 3.00 12.10 -4.85
N VAL A 46 2.64 11.48 -3.72
CA VAL A 46 3.56 10.78 -2.82
C VAL A 46 2.96 9.44 -2.47
N ASP A 47 3.65 8.35 -2.79
CA ASP A 47 3.24 7.00 -2.43
C ASP A 47 4.12 6.46 -1.30
N PHE A 48 3.51 6.11 -0.17
CA PHE A 48 4.12 5.33 0.87
C PHE A 48 4.12 3.86 0.44
N PHE A 49 5.24 3.47 -0.12
CA PHE A 49 5.51 2.15 -0.67
C PHE A 49 6.73 1.51 0.03
N GLY A 50 7.25 0.44 -0.49
CA GLY A 50 8.47 -0.18 0.01
C GLY A 50 8.25 -1.61 0.46
N GLY A 51 8.84 -2.01 1.59
CA GLY A 51 8.59 -3.33 2.16
C GLY A 51 7.15 -3.44 2.70
N GLU A 52 6.87 -2.70 3.76
CA GLU A 52 5.53 -2.50 4.32
C GLU A 52 5.53 -1.19 5.13
N PRO A 53 4.90 -0.12 4.63
CA PRO A 53 4.96 1.19 5.27
C PRO A 53 4.27 1.24 6.64
N THR A 54 3.27 0.38 6.89
CA THR A 54 2.60 0.36 8.19
C THR A 54 3.49 -0.16 9.33
N MET A 55 4.62 -0.80 9.03
CA MET A 55 5.65 -1.11 10.04
C MET A 55 6.36 0.13 10.57
N ASN A 56 6.28 1.25 9.85
CA ASN A 56 6.87 2.54 10.21
C ASN A 56 5.80 3.64 10.26
N PHE A 57 4.62 3.29 10.74
CA PHE A 57 3.44 4.12 10.64
C PHE A 57 3.57 5.47 11.35
N GLY A 58 4.34 5.53 12.43
CA GLY A 58 4.66 6.80 13.11
C GLY A 58 5.34 7.80 12.17
N VAL A 59 6.30 7.34 11.38
CA VAL A 59 6.97 8.17 10.38
C VAL A 59 6.04 8.54 9.23
N VAL A 60 5.16 7.64 8.79
CA VAL A 60 4.15 7.96 7.77
C VAL A 60 3.29 9.14 8.23
N LYS A 61 2.78 9.11 9.48
CA LYS A 61 1.99 10.21 10.06
C LYS A 61 2.76 11.52 10.08
N GLU A 62 4.00 11.48 10.56
CA GLU A 62 4.85 12.67 10.67
C GLU A 62 5.19 13.30 9.30
N VAL A 63 5.46 12.47 8.28
CA VAL A 63 5.74 12.93 6.91
C VAL A 63 4.48 13.54 6.26
N VAL A 64 3.30 12.93 6.47
CA VAL A 64 2.03 13.50 5.98
C VAL A 64 1.76 14.85 6.62
N GLU A 65 1.87 14.96 7.94
CA GLU A 65 1.67 16.22 8.67
C GLU A 65 2.66 17.30 8.17
N TYR A 66 3.90 16.93 7.97
CA TYR A 66 4.90 17.85 7.40
C TYR A 66 4.50 18.30 5.98
N GLY A 67 4.09 17.38 5.11
CA GLY A 67 3.61 17.71 3.77
C GLY A 67 2.45 18.71 3.80
N ARG A 68 1.44 18.46 4.65
CA ARG A 68 0.31 19.39 4.83
C ARG A 68 0.77 20.79 5.29
N SER A 69 1.82 20.87 6.10
CA SER A 69 2.38 22.17 6.53
C SER A 69 3.05 22.95 5.39
N LEU A 70 3.52 22.28 4.35
CA LEU A 70 4.16 22.91 3.18
C LEU A 70 3.13 23.45 2.17
N GLU A 71 1.92 22.91 2.12
CA GLU A 71 0.93 23.18 1.08
C GLU A 71 0.64 24.67 0.91
N LYS A 72 0.26 25.36 2.00
CA LYS A 72 -0.05 26.79 1.95
C LYS A 72 1.17 27.64 1.64
N LYS A 73 2.33 27.26 2.16
CA LYS A 73 3.57 28.06 2.02
C LYS A 73 4.08 28.07 0.57
N TYR A 74 3.92 26.96 -0.13
CA TYR A 74 4.48 26.77 -1.47
C TYR A 74 3.42 26.68 -2.59
N ASP A 75 2.15 26.93 -2.27
CA ASP A 75 1.03 26.76 -3.20
C ASP A 75 1.03 25.37 -3.85
N LYS A 76 1.09 24.33 -2.99
CA LYS A 76 1.10 22.94 -3.41
C LYS A 76 -0.08 22.20 -2.78
N HIS A 77 -0.44 21.08 -3.38
CA HIS A 77 -1.40 20.13 -2.85
C HIS A 77 -0.81 18.72 -2.95
N PHE A 78 -0.57 18.09 -1.80
CA PHE A 78 -0.06 16.73 -1.74
C PHE A 78 -1.20 15.72 -1.80
N ARG A 79 -1.10 14.79 -2.74
CA ARG A 79 -1.95 13.62 -2.84
C ARG A 79 -1.16 12.42 -2.34
N PHE A 80 -1.54 11.93 -1.15
CA PHE A 80 -0.86 10.81 -0.52
C PHE A 80 -1.54 9.50 -0.88
N THR A 81 -0.74 8.50 -1.24
CA THR A 81 -1.15 7.10 -1.44
C THR A 81 -0.46 6.22 -0.40
N LEU A 82 -1.17 5.23 0.11
CA LEU A 82 -0.63 4.19 0.99
C LEU A 82 -0.78 2.84 0.31
N THR A 83 0.34 2.16 0.00
CA THR A 83 0.36 0.79 -0.51
C THR A 83 0.70 -0.17 0.62
N THR A 84 -0.22 -1.06 1.00
CA THR A 84 -0.05 -1.96 2.14
C THR A 84 -0.40 -3.41 1.83
N ASN A 85 0.29 -4.33 2.48
CA ASN A 85 -0.06 -5.75 2.48
C ASN A 85 -1.18 -6.11 3.50
N GLY A 86 -1.62 -5.14 4.31
CA GLY A 86 -2.77 -5.25 5.19
C GLY A 86 -2.57 -6.03 6.50
N ILE A 87 -1.45 -6.69 6.71
CA ILE A 87 -1.23 -7.51 7.93
C ILE A 87 -1.39 -6.66 9.21
N LEU A 88 -0.83 -5.45 9.22
CA LEU A 88 -0.88 -4.54 10.37
C LEU A 88 -2.07 -3.57 10.33
N LEU A 89 -2.90 -3.63 9.30
CA LEU A 89 -4.06 -2.74 9.18
C LEU A 89 -4.99 -2.94 10.40
N ASN A 90 -5.26 -1.84 11.10
CA ASN A 90 -6.10 -1.76 12.29
C ASN A 90 -6.96 -0.49 12.22
N ASP A 91 -7.78 -0.23 13.24
CA ASP A 91 -8.70 0.91 13.25
C ASP A 91 -7.97 2.25 13.16
N GLU A 92 -6.87 2.42 13.89
CA GLU A 92 -6.06 3.65 13.85
C GLU A 92 -5.54 3.95 12.44
N ILE A 93 -4.99 2.92 11.77
CA ILE A 93 -4.46 3.06 10.40
C ILE A 93 -5.59 3.34 9.41
N MET A 94 -6.74 2.67 9.56
CA MET A 94 -7.90 2.87 8.69
C MET A 94 -8.46 4.30 8.83
N GLU A 95 -8.65 4.80 10.06
CA GLU A 95 -9.14 6.15 10.33
C GLU A 95 -8.19 7.21 9.76
N PHE A 96 -6.88 7.06 10.00
CA PHE A 96 -5.88 7.95 9.43
C PHE A 96 -5.88 7.92 7.91
N ALA A 97 -5.92 6.72 7.30
CA ALA A 97 -5.94 6.59 5.86
C ALA A 97 -7.22 7.17 5.24
N ASN A 98 -8.36 7.02 5.89
CA ASN A 98 -9.63 7.62 5.44
C ASN A 98 -9.58 9.15 5.46
N LYS A 99 -8.84 9.73 6.41
CA LYS A 99 -8.72 11.17 6.56
C LYS A 99 -7.66 11.79 5.64
N GLU A 100 -6.50 11.17 5.55
CA GLU A 100 -5.30 11.80 4.98
C GLU A 100 -4.87 11.24 3.62
N MET A 101 -5.26 9.98 3.28
CA MET A 101 -4.84 9.35 2.04
C MET A 101 -5.85 9.56 0.92
N ASP A 102 -5.40 10.13 -0.18
CA ASP A 102 -6.21 10.29 -1.40
C ASP A 102 -6.48 8.96 -2.08
N ASN A 103 -5.59 8.00 -1.89
CA ASN A 103 -5.76 6.64 -2.39
C ASN A 103 -5.10 5.62 -1.46
N VAL A 104 -5.63 4.38 -1.46
CA VAL A 104 -5.02 3.25 -0.74
C VAL A 104 -4.99 2.02 -1.64
N VAL A 105 -3.82 1.41 -1.75
CA VAL A 105 -3.62 0.17 -2.49
C VAL A 105 -3.54 -0.99 -1.51
N LEU A 106 -4.49 -1.91 -1.61
CA LEU A 106 -4.63 -3.10 -0.78
C LEU A 106 -4.08 -4.30 -1.55
N SER A 107 -2.93 -4.80 -1.14
CA SER A 107 -2.22 -5.84 -1.91
C SER A 107 -2.76 -7.24 -1.64
N VAL A 108 -3.43 -7.84 -2.62
CA VAL A 108 -3.95 -9.23 -2.58
C VAL A 108 -3.99 -9.82 -3.99
N ASP A 109 -3.54 -11.07 -4.14
CA ASP A 109 -3.37 -11.68 -5.47
C ASP A 109 -4.60 -12.45 -5.97
N GLY A 110 -5.73 -12.40 -5.25
CA GLY A 110 -6.98 -13.07 -5.65
C GLY A 110 -7.41 -14.15 -4.69
N ARG A 111 -7.74 -15.36 -5.22
CA ARG A 111 -8.19 -16.51 -4.42
C ARG A 111 -7.19 -16.87 -3.32
N LYS A 112 -7.70 -17.44 -2.23
CA LYS A 112 -6.89 -17.76 -1.04
C LYS A 112 -5.64 -18.57 -1.36
N GLU A 113 -5.77 -19.63 -2.14
CA GLU A 113 -4.66 -20.51 -2.51
C GLU A 113 -3.58 -19.81 -3.33
N VAL A 114 -3.97 -18.87 -4.19
CA VAL A 114 -3.05 -18.04 -4.98
C VAL A 114 -2.33 -17.06 -4.06
N ASN A 115 -3.09 -16.31 -3.27
CA ASN A 115 -2.53 -15.31 -2.35
C ASN A 115 -1.59 -15.96 -1.32
N ASP A 116 -2.01 -17.01 -0.64
CA ASP A 116 -1.19 -17.65 0.41
C ASP A 116 0.06 -18.31 -0.14
N TYR A 117 0.02 -18.80 -1.39
CA TYR A 117 1.22 -19.30 -2.04
C TYR A 117 2.21 -18.19 -2.36
N MET A 118 1.74 -17.07 -2.92
CA MET A 118 2.60 -16.00 -3.40
C MET A 118 3.01 -15.01 -2.29
N ARG A 119 2.16 -14.80 -1.30
CA ARG A 119 2.33 -13.86 -0.18
C ARG A 119 2.26 -14.55 1.19
N PRO A 120 3.08 -15.58 1.45
CA PRO A 120 3.04 -16.26 2.74
C PRO A 120 3.48 -15.33 3.86
N THR A 121 2.90 -15.53 5.04
CA THR A 121 3.45 -14.95 6.26
C THR A 121 4.81 -15.62 6.57
N ARG A 122 5.68 -14.95 7.32
CA ARG A 122 7.01 -15.51 7.68
C ARG A 122 6.92 -16.79 8.51
N ASN A 123 5.80 -17.02 9.20
CA ASN A 123 5.55 -18.22 10.00
C ASN A 123 4.68 -19.26 9.26
N GLY A 124 4.45 -19.08 7.96
CA GLY A 124 3.70 -20.02 7.11
C GLY A 124 2.18 -20.02 7.31
N LYS A 125 1.62 -19.11 8.12
CA LYS A 125 0.16 -18.98 8.26
C LYS A 125 -0.42 -18.26 7.03
N SER A 126 -1.72 -18.46 6.80
CA SER A 126 -2.47 -17.77 5.76
C SER A 126 -2.40 -16.24 5.98
N SER A 127 -1.88 -15.52 4.98
CA SER A 127 -1.99 -14.06 4.95
C SER A 127 -3.39 -13.64 4.51
N TYR A 128 -4.03 -14.40 3.61
CA TYR A 128 -5.37 -14.14 3.12
C TYR A 128 -6.41 -14.06 4.24
N ASP A 129 -6.42 -15.04 5.14
CA ASP A 129 -7.38 -15.10 6.26
C ASP A 129 -7.23 -13.91 7.22
N ILE A 130 -6.01 -13.33 7.30
CA ILE A 130 -5.73 -12.17 8.15
C ILE A 130 -6.21 -10.87 7.47
N ILE A 131 -5.92 -10.72 6.17
CA ILE A 131 -6.12 -9.44 5.49
C ILE A 131 -7.53 -9.25 4.94
N MET A 132 -8.17 -10.33 4.46
CA MET A 132 -9.43 -10.20 3.73
C MET A 132 -10.56 -9.54 4.53
N PRO A 133 -10.81 -9.93 5.81
CA PRO A 133 -11.82 -9.25 6.62
C PRO A 133 -11.53 -7.75 6.82
N LYS A 134 -10.24 -7.39 6.89
CA LYS A 134 -9.81 -6.00 7.06
C LYS A 134 -9.99 -5.21 5.77
N PHE A 135 -9.69 -5.79 4.62
CA PHE A 135 -9.81 -5.14 3.32
C PHE A 135 -11.27 -4.87 2.96
N ILE A 136 -12.16 -5.83 3.20
CA ILE A 136 -13.61 -5.65 3.00
C ILE A 136 -14.10 -4.47 3.86
N ARG A 137 -13.84 -4.50 5.16
CA ARG A 137 -14.23 -3.43 6.09
C ARG A 137 -13.65 -2.07 5.69
N PHE A 138 -12.41 -2.05 5.22
CA PHE A 138 -11.76 -0.80 4.79
C PHE A 138 -12.39 -0.25 3.51
N ALA A 139 -12.65 -1.09 2.51
CA ALA A 139 -13.32 -0.69 1.27
C ALA A 139 -14.73 -0.13 1.54
N GLU A 140 -15.49 -0.78 2.42
CA GLU A 140 -16.81 -0.31 2.87
C GLU A 140 -16.70 1.05 3.59
N SER A 141 -15.71 1.23 4.46
CA SER A 141 -15.50 2.50 5.20
C SER A 141 -15.14 3.67 4.27
N ARG A 142 -14.63 3.38 3.08
CA ARG A 142 -14.36 4.36 2.02
C ARG A 142 -15.48 4.49 1.00
N HIS A 143 -16.64 3.88 1.24
CA HIS A 143 -17.78 3.85 0.30
C HIS A 143 -17.37 3.37 -1.11
N GLN A 144 -16.52 2.37 -1.17
CA GLN A 144 -15.97 1.78 -2.41
C GLN A 144 -15.22 2.80 -3.32
N GLN A 145 -14.62 3.85 -2.73
CA GLN A 145 -13.93 4.90 -3.48
C GLN A 145 -12.50 5.13 -2.97
N LYS A 146 -11.65 5.66 -3.84
CA LYS A 146 -10.27 6.06 -3.52
C LYS A 146 -9.43 4.93 -2.91
N TYR A 147 -9.65 3.72 -3.35
CA TYR A 147 -8.83 2.54 -3.06
C TYR A 147 -8.84 1.63 -4.27
N TYR A 148 -7.96 0.68 -4.31
CA TYR A 148 -8.14 -0.55 -5.08
C TYR A 148 -7.42 -1.72 -4.44
N VAL A 149 -7.98 -2.90 -4.63
CA VAL A 149 -7.26 -4.14 -4.39
C VAL A 149 -6.35 -4.39 -5.60
N ARG A 150 -5.06 -4.62 -5.33
CA ARG A 150 -4.07 -4.85 -6.38
C ARG A 150 -3.42 -6.20 -6.22
N GLY A 151 -3.59 -7.03 -7.22
CA GLY A 151 -2.99 -8.34 -7.33
C GLY A 151 -1.95 -8.43 -8.44
N THR A 152 -1.10 -9.43 -8.32
CA THR A 152 -0.15 -9.81 -9.36
C THR A 152 -0.43 -11.23 -9.82
N PHE A 153 -0.37 -11.46 -11.14
CA PHE A 153 -0.47 -12.81 -11.68
C PHE A 153 0.87 -13.30 -12.21
N THR A 154 1.05 -14.60 -12.15
CA THR A 154 2.29 -15.28 -12.54
C THR A 154 1.95 -16.45 -13.46
N ARG A 155 2.95 -17.19 -13.90
CA ARG A 155 2.76 -18.43 -14.65
C ARG A 155 1.93 -19.49 -13.90
N ARG A 156 1.73 -19.33 -12.57
CA ARG A 156 0.97 -20.28 -11.74
C ARG A 156 -0.52 -20.01 -11.69
N ASN A 157 -0.94 -18.81 -12.02
CA ASN A 157 -2.35 -18.40 -12.07
C ASN A 157 -2.66 -17.63 -13.37
N LEU A 158 -2.35 -18.25 -14.51
CA LEU A 158 -2.73 -17.72 -15.83
C LEU A 158 -4.25 -17.64 -16.00
N ASP A 159 -5.00 -18.32 -15.15
CA ASP A 159 -6.45 -18.19 -15.00
C ASP A 159 -6.86 -17.03 -14.07
N PHE A 160 -6.05 -15.97 -13.98
CA PHE A 160 -6.23 -14.82 -13.08
C PHE A 160 -7.59 -14.11 -13.23
N SER A 161 -8.30 -14.35 -14.34
CA SER A 161 -9.71 -13.91 -14.47
C SER A 161 -10.59 -14.46 -13.35
N LYS A 162 -10.31 -15.66 -12.84
CA LYS A 162 -11.00 -16.23 -11.68
C LYS A 162 -10.64 -15.49 -10.39
N ASP A 163 -9.41 -14.96 -10.30
CA ASP A 163 -8.98 -14.15 -9.17
C ASP A 163 -9.70 -12.80 -9.14
N VAL A 164 -9.87 -12.18 -10.31
CA VAL A 164 -10.66 -10.95 -10.46
C VAL A 164 -12.13 -11.19 -10.08
N ILE A 165 -12.75 -12.26 -10.61
CA ILE A 165 -14.14 -12.62 -10.29
C ILE A 165 -14.28 -12.86 -8.79
N HIS A 166 -13.37 -13.61 -8.19
CA HIS A 166 -13.38 -13.87 -6.75
C HIS A 166 -13.35 -12.59 -5.91
N LEU A 167 -12.50 -11.61 -6.28
CA LEU A 167 -12.44 -10.33 -5.58
C LEU A 167 -13.72 -9.50 -5.80
N ALA A 168 -14.29 -9.53 -7.01
CA ALA A 168 -15.57 -8.87 -7.31
C ALA A 168 -16.72 -9.48 -6.51
N ASP A 169 -16.77 -10.82 -6.39
CA ASP A 169 -17.79 -11.53 -5.61
C ASP A 169 -17.71 -11.21 -4.11
N LEU A 170 -16.53 -10.81 -3.60
CA LEU A 170 -16.32 -10.32 -2.24
C LEU A 170 -16.76 -8.86 -2.04
N GLY A 171 -17.23 -8.19 -3.09
CA GLY A 171 -17.76 -6.83 -3.05
C GLY A 171 -16.72 -5.73 -3.32
N PHE A 172 -15.53 -6.04 -3.82
CA PHE A 172 -14.60 -4.99 -4.24
C PHE A 172 -14.96 -4.43 -5.61
N GLU A 173 -15.15 -3.12 -5.70
CA GLU A 173 -15.49 -2.42 -6.95
C GLU A 173 -14.26 -1.89 -7.69
N GLN A 174 -13.12 -1.76 -7.02
CA GLN A 174 -11.88 -1.23 -7.58
C GLN A 174 -10.81 -2.32 -7.55
N ILE A 175 -10.55 -2.95 -8.70
CA ILE A 175 -9.63 -4.08 -8.83
C ILE A 175 -8.58 -3.78 -9.90
N SER A 176 -7.31 -4.04 -9.59
CA SER A 176 -6.18 -3.98 -10.53
C SER A 176 -5.40 -5.29 -10.50
N MET A 177 -5.11 -5.86 -11.68
CA MET A 177 -4.29 -7.07 -11.79
C MET A 177 -3.16 -6.83 -12.80
N GLU A 178 -1.94 -7.12 -12.39
CA GLU A 178 -0.73 -6.87 -13.17
C GLU A 178 0.15 -8.12 -13.29
N PRO A 179 0.87 -8.31 -14.41
CA PRO A 179 1.84 -9.39 -14.50
C PRO A 179 3.03 -9.15 -13.58
N VAL A 180 3.60 -10.22 -13.03
CA VAL A 180 4.94 -10.18 -12.44
C VAL A 180 5.97 -10.08 -13.57
N VAL A 181 6.85 -9.10 -13.51
CA VAL A 181 7.97 -8.87 -14.43
C VAL A 181 9.29 -9.26 -13.80
#